data_eb9f444ba6eb4d3b11f4289719756fc6
#
_entry.id   eb9f444ba6eb4d3b11f4289719756fc6
#
_cell.length_a   1.000
_cell.length_b   1.000
_cell.length_c   1.000
_cell.angle_alpha   90.00
_cell.angle_beta   90.00
_cell.angle_gamma   90.00
#
_symmetry.space_group_name_H-M   'P 1'
#
loop_
_entity.id
_entity.type
_entity.pdbx_description
1 polymer ?
#
loop_
_entity_poly.entity_id
_entity_poly.type
_entity_poly.pdbx_seq_one_letter_code
_entity_poly.pdbx_strand_id
1 'polypeptide(L)'
;ADAKRVTLENGFVKVTFTSRGGAIETVELLKQFADTERKGKVVFNDKNAEAALALGVRNAVTNKVEPVYSEFTASVDEKARAVTFTGKLPDGTRVIRRFSLNLGEKEGEEPYAVRFSTQVVPSAVGVAATRVWLSTGCWNLTAGDTINQYLSILAHDGDDLTRVGTDVFVDSSGFFGLGSHKAVAEQPAAAVGKPHQWVASGNQFFASIVHVDAASRGTRSEFIARPVELTKETRSIQAFAYWESPVAADASILTEGNFFVGPKEYARVSALADGQVDVLQFSKILGFISFGAICKLLLACLGGVHSLLTWTGGWSWGWAIVILTVLIKILTWPLTAAQQRSALKMQQFAGPMKELREKYKDNSEKLNKEMMKLYQEHKINPFAGCLPIFIQIPIFFGLYTAFQTTVELRLESFLWIHDLAAPDTVFSIAGFGINILPVLMGITMWISMRMTPNPSADETQKIIMYTMALVFPVICYTLPAALSLYMTVQNLLTILQAKMTTIPTDVVVVESRPKKAKG
;
A
#
# COMPACT_ATOMS: atom_id res chain seq x y z
N ALA A 1 -2.65 36.83 19.35
CA ALA A 1 -4.10 36.70 19.32
C ALA A 1 -4.42 35.27 18.93
N ASP A 2 -5.38 34.64 19.62
CA ASP A 2 -5.83 33.29 19.26
C ASP A 2 -6.49 33.32 17.88
N ALA A 3 -6.05 32.41 16.99
CA ALA A 3 -6.62 32.30 15.65
C ALA A 3 -8.13 31.97 15.74
N LYS A 4 -8.95 32.67 14.96
CA LYS A 4 -10.37 32.35 14.86
C LYS A 4 -10.56 31.07 14.10
N ARG A 5 -11.41 30.18 14.60
CA ARG A 5 -11.75 28.90 13.98
C ARG A 5 -13.15 28.95 13.38
N VAL A 6 -13.27 28.30 12.21
CA VAL A 6 -14.55 28.08 11.53
C VAL A 6 -14.64 26.59 11.23
N THR A 7 -15.79 25.97 11.46
CA THR A 7 -16.00 24.56 11.21
C THR A 7 -17.11 24.38 10.19
N LEU A 8 -16.85 23.52 9.19
CA LEU A 8 -17.85 23.00 8.25
C LEU A 8 -17.91 21.48 8.36
N GLU A 9 -19.09 20.91 8.21
CA GLU A 9 -19.32 19.47 8.34
C GLU A 9 -20.30 18.94 7.29
N ASN A 10 -20.02 17.72 6.82
CA ASN A 10 -20.96 16.91 6.03
C ASN A 10 -21.16 15.53 6.65
N GLY A 11 -21.77 14.60 6.47
CA GLY A 11 -21.88 13.30 7.18
C GLY A 11 -20.61 12.43 7.16
N PHE A 12 -19.50 12.88 6.54
CA PHE A 12 -18.26 12.13 6.36
C PHE A 12 -17.05 12.80 7.01
N VAL A 13 -16.96 14.11 6.90
CA VAL A 13 -15.84 14.88 7.45
C VAL A 13 -16.34 16.11 8.21
N LYS A 14 -15.56 16.48 9.23
CA LYS A 14 -15.67 17.75 9.95
C LYS A 14 -14.35 18.49 9.78
N VAL A 15 -14.41 19.61 9.04
CA VAL A 15 -13.24 20.40 8.66
C VAL A 15 -13.18 21.65 9.53
N THR A 16 -12.09 21.80 10.26
CA THR A 16 -11.81 23.00 11.06
C THR A 16 -10.82 23.89 10.32
N PHE A 17 -11.21 25.10 10.01
CA PHE A 17 -10.40 26.12 9.38
C PHE A 17 -9.83 27.08 10.41
N THR A 18 -8.67 27.67 10.12
CA THR A 18 -8.01 28.69 10.92
C THR A 18 -7.93 30.01 10.16
N SER A 19 -8.13 31.14 10.83
CA SER A 19 -7.90 32.49 10.28
C SER A 19 -6.42 32.76 9.98
N ARG A 20 -5.50 31.99 10.59
CA ARG A 20 -4.08 32.11 10.32
C ARG A 20 -3.75 31.54 8.93
N GLY A 21 -3.48 32.43 7.99
CA GLY A 21 -3.24 32.07 6.57
C GLY A 21 -4.52 31.61 5.84
N GLY A 22 -5.68 31.58 6.48
CA GLY A 22 -6.94 31.08 5.91
C GLY A 22 -6.77 29.64 5.40
N ALA A 23 -6.53 28.66 6.27
CA ALA A 23 -6.12 27.32 5.93
C ALA A 23 -6.92 26.25 6.70
N ILE A 24 -6.73 24.97 6.40
CA ILE A 24 -7.37 23.84 7.08
C ILE A 24 -6.49 23.43 8.26
N GLU A 25 -6.97 23.64 9.49
CA GLU A 25 -6.24 23.26 10.71
C GLU A 25 -6.29 21.74 10.91
N THR A 26 -7.50 21.16 10.91
CA THR A 26 -7.70 19.71 11.08
C THR A 26 -8.89 19.21 10.26
N VAL A 27 -8.88 17.92 9.93
CA VAL A 27 -10.03 17.21 9.36
C VAL A 27 -10.29 15.94 10.17
N GLU A 28 -11.47 15.86 10.80
CA GLU A 28 -11.95 14.67 11.49
C GLU A 28 -12.76 13.80 10.54
N LEU A 29 -12.41 12.52 10.41
CA LEU A 29 -13.08 11.55 9.55
C LEU A 29 -14.20 10.86 10.32
N LEU A 30 -15.45 11.29 10.16
CA LEU A 30 -16.60 10.89 10.99
C LEU A 30 -16.97 9.39 10.83
N LYS A 31 -16.61 8.77 9.72
CA LYS A 31 -16.85 7.34 9.46
C LYS A 31 -15.67 6.43 9.85
N GLN A 32 -14.51 7.01 10.17
CA GLN A 32 -13.29 6.27 10.45
C GLN A 32 -12.92 6.36 11.95
N PHE A 33 -12.77 5.21 12.60
CA PHE A 33 -12.36 5.15 14.00
C PHE A 33 -10.84 5.09 14.12
N ALA A 34 -10.31 5.65 15.21
CA ALA A 34 -8.87 5.67 15.46
C ALA A 34 -8.34 4.31 15.94
N ASP A 35 -9.13 3.59 16.73
CA ASP A 35 -8.77 2.36 17.40
C ASP A 35 -9.89 1.29 17.36
N THR A 36 -9.56 0.08 17.84
CA THR A 36 -10.48 -1.06 17.93
C THR A 36 -11.61 -0.84 18.94
N GLU A 37 -11.42 0.03 19.94
CA GLU A 37 -12.44 0.37 20.91
C GLU A 37 -13.51 1.31 20.35
N ARG A 38 -13.27 1.86 19.15
CA ARG A 38 -14.16 2.79 18.43
C ARG A 38 -14.54 4.04 19.23
N LYS A 39 -13.66 4.47 20.15
CA LYS A 39 -13.89 5.63 21.02
C LYS A 39 -13.49 6.96 20.38
N GLY A 40 -12.44 6.98 19.56
CA GLY A 40 -11.95 8.15 18.86
C GLY A 40 -12.17 8.09 17.36
N LYS A 41 -12.19 9.25 16.71
CA LYS A 41 -12.17 9.35 15.25
C LYS A 41 -10.76 9.59 14.74
N VAL A 42 -10.50 9.22 13.50
CA VAL A 42 -9.26 9.57 12.82
C VAL A 42 -9.27 11.07 12.53
N VAL A 43 -8.24 11.76 12.99
CA VAL A 43 -8.07 13.20 12.76
C VAL A 43 -6.80 13.43 11.96
N PHE A 44 -6.96 14.09 10.81
CA PHE A 44 -5.87 14.53 9.98
C PHE A 44 -5.26 15.82 10.53
N ASN A 45 -3.95 15.94 10.52
CA ASN A 45 -3.16 17.12 10.84
C ASN A 45 -3.31 17.64 12.29
N ASP A 46 -3.78 16.79 13.22
CA ASP A 46 -4.08 17.18 14.62
C ASP A 46 -2.85 17.54 15.46
N LYS A 47 -1.68 17.00 15.11
CA LYS A 47 -0.43 17.21 15.83
C LYS A 47 0.57 18.11 15.08
N ASN A 48 0.19 18.60 13.90
CA ASN A 48 1.04 19.47 13.10
C ASN A 48 0.81 20.94 13.46
N ALA A 49 1.90 21.68 13.67
CA ALA A 49 1.84 23.12 13.89
C ALA A 49 1.42 23.89 12.63
N GLU A 50 1.61 23.31 11.44
CA GLU A 50 1.27 23.92 10.16
C GLU A 50 -0.05 23.37 9.61
N ALA A 51 -0.95 24.25 9.26
CA ALA A 51 -2.23 23.89 8.66
C ALA A 51 -2.05 23.30 7.26
N ALA A 52 -2.95 22.41 6.86
CA ALA A 52 -3.01 21.94 5.48
C ALA A 52 -3.54 23.05 4.57
N LEU A 53 -3.10 23.06 3.33
CA LEU A 53 -3.29 24.17 2.39
C LEU A 53 -2.79 25.52 2.94
N ALA A 54 -1.94 25.54 3.99
CA ALA A 54 -1.29 26.77 4.42
C ALA A 54 -0.48 27.36 3.26
N LEU A 55 -0.47 28.69 3.19
CA LEU A 55 0.30 29.41 2.20
C LEU A 55 1.78 29.40 2.60
N GLY A 56 2.64 29.12 1.64
CA GLY A 56 4.08 29.30 1.75
C GLY A 56 4.58 30.33 0.74
N VAL A 57 5.59 31.09 1.10
CA VAL A 57 6.31 32.00 0.20
C VAL A 57 7.78 31.67 0.22
N ARG A 58 8.41 31.63 -0.97
CA ARG A 58 9.85 31.41 -1.06
C ARG A 58 10.60 32.66 -0.65
N ASN A 59 11.38 32.57 0.40
CA ASN A 59 12.25 33.64 0.89
C ASN A 59 13.41 33.84 -0.11
N ALA A 60 13.55 35.06 -0.59
CA ALA A 60 14.56 35.40 -1.61
C ALA A 60 16.02 35.26 -1.12
N VAL A 61 16.24 35.36 0.19
CA VAL A 61 17.59 35.28 0.78
C VAL A 61 17.97 33.84 1.09
N THR A 62 17.09 33.11 1.77
CA THR A 62 17.35 31.73 2.21
C THR A 62 17.01 30.68 1.15
N ASN A 63 16.28 31.06 0.11
CA ASN A 63 15.69 30.20 -0.92
C ASN A 63 14.77 29.10 -0.37
N LYS A 64 14.37 29.20 0.90
CA LYS A 64 13.44 28.25 1.54
C LYS A 64 12.00 28.72 1.41
N VAL A 65 11.09 27.74 1.38
CA VAL A 65 9.66 28.03 1.45
C VAL A 65 9.26 28.17 2.92
N GLU A 66 8.81 29.35 3.30
CA GLU A 66 8.39 29.67 4.65
C GLU A 66 6.87 29.84 4.72
N PRO A 67 6.20 29.25 5.72
CA PRO A 67 4.76 29.38 5.88
C PRO A 67 4.36 30.81 6.25
N VAL A 68 3.20 31.23 5.73
CA VAL A 68 2.63 32.56 5.99
C VAL A 68 1.62 32.47 7.13
N TYR A 69 1.87 33.20 8.19
CA TYR A 69 1.02 33.22 9.40
C TYR A 69 0.18 34.52 9.56
N SER A 70 -0.03 35.29 8.48
CA SER A 70 -0.89 36.46 8.50
C SER A 70 -2.31 36.10 8.90
N GLU A 71 -2.99 37.00 9.66
CA GLU A 71 -4.39 36.83 10.03
C GLU A 71 -5.31 37.22 8.87
N PHE A 72 -6.26 36.36 8.55
CA PHE A 72 -7.26 36.55 7.50
C PHE A 72 -8.65 36.73 8.11
N THR A 73 -9.47 37.57 7.50
CA THR A 73 -10.86 37.72 7.89
C THR A 73 -11.71 36.63 7.24
N ALA A 74 -12.46 35.89 8.04
CA ALA A 74 -13.37 34.84 7.59
C ALA A 74 -14.79 35.36 7.36
N SER A 75 -15.42 34.95 6.27
CA SER A 75 -16.84 35.10 5.97
C SER A 75 -17.42 33.71 5.65
N VAL A 76 -18.47 33.32 6.37
CA VAL A 76 -19.10 32.00 6.24
C VAL A 76 -20.40 32.13 5.47
N ASP A 77 -20.59 31.27 4.47
CA ASP A 77 -21.86 31.09 3.76
C ASP A 77 -22.41 29.70 4.15
N GLU A 78 -23.33 29.70 5.10
CA GLU A 78 -23.94 28.47 5.62
C GLU A 78 -24.74 27.71 4.54
N LYS A 79 -25.40 28.43 3.63
CA LYS A 79 -26.20 27.81 2.56
C LYS A 79 -25.33 27.10 1.54
N ALA A 80 -24.22 27.72 1.18
CA ALA A 80 -23.25 27.15 0.25
C ALA A 80 -22.25 26.19 0.94
N ARG A 81 -22.31 26.05 2.28
CA ARG A 81 -21.29 25.36 3.10
C ARG A 81 -19.88 25.75 2.68
N ALA A 82 -19.67 27.05 2.61
CA ALA A 82 -18.42 27.62 2.16
C ALA A 82 -17.90 28.67 3.16
N VAL A 83 -16.58 28.77 3.22
CA VAL A 83 -15.90 29.83 3.96
C VAL A 83 -14.96 30.57 3.02
N THR A 84 -14.97 31.88 3.10
CA THR A 84 -14.08 32.77 2.35
C THR A 84 -13.18 33.50 3.32
N PHE A 85 -11.87 33.42 3.11
CA PHE A 85 -10.85 34.11 3.85
C PHE A 85 -10.25 35.21 2.97
N THR A 86 -10.16 36.44 3.51
CA THR A 86 -9.52 37.57 2.84
C THR A 86 -8.42 38.13 3.72
N GLY A 87 -7.22 38.27 3.19
CA GLY A 87 -6.08 38.78 3.93
C GLY A 87 -5.01 39.37 3.02
N LYS A 88 -3.90 39.79 3.63
CA LYS A 88 -2.73 40.30 2.93
C LYS A 88 -1.47 39.56 3.36
N LEU A 89 -0.59 39.33 2.40
CA LEU A 89 0.78 38.85 2.66
C LEU A 89 1.64 40.00 3.22
N PRO A 90 2.83 39.69 3.77
CA PRO A 90 3.72 40.72 4.31
C PRO A 90 4.14 41.80 3.30
N ASP A 91 4.16 41.49 2.02
CA ASP A 91 4.48 42.41 0.91
C ASP A 91 3.29 43.27 0.43
N GLY A 92 2.14 43.15 1.10
CA GLY A 92 0.90 43.85 0.75
C GLY A 92 0.04 43.16 -0.32
N THR A 93 0.50 42.06 -0.92
CA THR A 93 -0.29 41.27 -1.86
C THR A 93 -1.57 40.79 -1.20
N ARG A 94 -2.72 41.02 -1.83
CA ARG A 94 -4.03 40.59 -1.33
C ARG A 94 -4.29 39.16 -1.75
N VAL A 95 -4.77 38.34 -0.81
CA VAL A 95 -5.14 36.94 -1.06
C VAL A 95 -6.60 36.74 -0.65
N ILE A 96 -7.35 36.09 -1.54
CA ILE A 96 -8.72 35.66 -1.32
C ILE A 96 -8.75 34.14 -1.47
N ARG A 97 -9.22 33.45 -0.45
CA ARG A 97 -9.33 32.00 -0.43
C ARG A 97 -10.75 31.56 -0.15
N ARG A 98 -11.28 30.69 -0.98
CA ARG A 98 -12.61 30.13 -0.77
C ARG A 98 -12.49 28.62 -0.65
N PHE A 99 -13.18 28.09 0.35
CA PHE A 99 -13.33 26.64 0.55
C PHE A 99 -14.80 26.29 0.59
N SER A 100 -15.18 25.20 -0.08
CA SER A 100 -16.53 24.66 -0.01
C SER A 100 -16.47 23.13 0.15
N LEU A 101 -17.38 22.61 0.95
CA LEU A 101 -17.42 21.19 1.29
C LEU A 101 -18.44 20.49 0.40
N ASN A 102 -18.04 19.40 -0.26
CA ASN A 102 -18.92 18.54 -1.02
C ASN A 102 -19.84 17.76 -0.08
N LEU A 103 -21.11 17.61 -0.46
CA LEU A 103 -22.08 16.89 0.37
C LEU A 103 -22.07 15.38 0.13
N GLY A 104 -21.64 14.95 -1.04
CA GLY A 104 -21.70 13.56 -1.47
C GLY A 104 -23.12 13.07 -1.75
N GLU A 105 -24.05 14.00 -2.00
CA GLU A 105 -25.46 13.71 -2.28
C GLU A 105 -25.71 13.49 -3.78
N LYS A 106 -24.82 14.03 -4.63
CA LYS A 106 -24.91 13.87 -6.08
C LYS A 106 -23.94 12.80 -6.57
N GLU A 107 -24.35 12.08 -7.58
CA GLU A 107 -23.50 11.13 -8.27
C GLU A 107 -22.24 11.85 -8.80
N GLY A 108 -21.05 11.30 -8.46
CA GLY A 108 -19.75 11.90 -8.82
C GLY A 108 -19.20 12.94 -7.82
N GLU A 109 -19.93 13.31 -6.77
CA GLU A 109 -19.40 14.13 -5.69
C GLU A 109 -18.65 13.29 -4.66
N GLU A 110 -17.37 13.61 -4.42
CA GLU A 110 -16.57 12.95 -3.40
C GLU A 110 -16.74 13.66 -2.05
N PRO A 111 -17.36 13.02 -1.02
CA PRO A 111 -17.68 13.69 0.25
C PRO A 111 -16.45 13.96 1.12
N TYR A 112 -15.30 13.33 0.84
CA TYR A 112 -14.04 13.60 1.51
C TYR A 112 -13.23 14.69 0.82
N ALA A 113 -13.78 15.37 -0.20
CA ALA A 113 -13.12 16.45 -0.92
C ALA A 113 -13.63 17.82 -0.50
N VAL A 114 -12.69 18.73 -0.29
CA VAL A 114 -12.91 20.17 -0.10
C VAL A 114 -12.49 20.87 -1.38
N ARG A 115 -13.43 21.52 -2.06
CA ARG A 115 -13.12 22.40 -3.20
C ARG A 115 -12.43 23.64 -2.68
N PHE A 116 -11.31 24.03 -3.26
CA PHE A 116 -10.61 25.25 -2.91
C PHE A 116 -10.35 26.16 -4.11
N SER A 117 -10.34 27.46 -3.87
CA SER A 117 -9.77 28.47 -4.77
C SER A 117 -8.88 29.43 -3.98
N THR A 118 -7.76 29.81 -4.55
CA THR A 118 -6.81 30.76 -3.99
C THR A 118 -6.51 31.81 -5.06
N GLN A 119 -6.99 33.02 -4.88
CA GLN A 119 -6.71 34.15 -5.76
C GLN A 119 -5.68 35.08 -5.11
N VAL A 120 -4.62 35.34 -5.81
CA VAL A 120 -3.51 36.20 -5.39
C VAL A 120 -3.54 37.47 -6.27
N VAL A 121 -3.77 38.60 -5.66
CA VAL A 121 -3.89 39.89 -6.36
C VAL A 121 -2.71 40.78 -6.00
N PRO A 122 -1.96 41.30 -6.99
CA PRO A 122 -0.77 42.11 -6.73
C PRO A 122 -1.05 43.29 -5.82
N SER A 123 -0.04 43.77 -5.09
CA SER A 123 -0.15 44.94 -4.20
C SER A 123 -0.32 46.24 -4.95
N ALA A 124 0.14 46.34 -6.21
CA ALA A 124 -0.02 47.50 -7.06
C ALA A 124 -0.04 47.12 -8.56
N VAL A 125 -0.53 47.99 -9.41
CA VAL A 125 -0.53 47.82 -10.86
C VAL A 125 0.92 47.79 -11.36
N GLY A 126 1.22 46.81 -12.21
CA GLY A 126 2.56 46.61 -12.77
C GLY A 126 3.52 45.77 -11.88
N VAL A 127 3.07 45.37 -10.69
CA VAL A 127 3.82 44.44 -9.83
C VAL A 127 3.33 43.02 -10.10
N ALA A 128 4.26 42.07 -10.23
CA ALA A 128 3.90 40.66 -10.36
C ALA A 128 3.30 40.14 -9.05
N ALA A 129 2.24 39.32 -9.15
CA ALA A 129 1.69 38.63 -7.98
C ALA A 129 2.71 37.68 -7.35
N THR A 130 2.71 37.67 -6.02
CA THR A 130 3.59 36.77 -5.26
C THR A 130 3.22 35.31 -5.52
N ARG A 131 4.23 34.49 -5.83
CA ARG A 131 4.06 33.05 -6.01
C ARG A 131 3.82 32.38 -4.67
N VAL A 132 2.70 31.68 -4.55
CA VAL A 132 2.32 31.00 -3.29
C VAL A 132 2.41 29.50 -3.45
N TRP A 133 2.86 28.85 -2.40
CA TRP A 133 2.95 27.41 -2.23
C TRP A 133 1.81 26.94 -1.32
N LEU A 134 1.34 25.71 -1.53
CA LEU A 134 0.26 25.11 -0.73
C LEU A 134 0.82 23.92 0.05
N SER A 135 0.60 23.88 1.36
CA SER A 135 0.98 22.74 2.22
C SER A 135 0.05 21.55 1.99
N THR A 136 0.61 20.35 1.93
CA THR A 136 -0.18 19.10 1.91
C THR A 136 -0.77 18.75 3.27
N GLY A 137 -0.32 19.39 4.37
CA GLY A 137 -0.49 18.86 5.71
C GLY A 137 0.27 17.53 5.90
N CYS A 138 0.06 16.87 7.02
CA CYS A 138 0.69 15.58 7.29
C CYS A 138 -0.22 14.60 8.02
N TRP A 139 0.06 13.31 7.89
CA TRP A 139 -0.59 12.22 8.59
C TRP A 139 0.27 11.72 9.76
N ASN A 140 -0.39 11.28 10.82
CA ASN A 140 0.25 10.52 11.88
C ASN A 140 0.60 9.11 11.41
N LEU A 141 1.58 8.51 12.06
CA LEU A 141 1.88 7.10 11.91
C LEU A 141 0.68 6.26 12.32
N THR A 142 0.44 5.16 11.61
CA THR A 142 -0.51 4.14 12.06
C THR A 142 0.21 3.11 12.93
N ALA A 143 -0.48 2.55 13.91
CA ALA A 143 0.12 1.57 14.83
C ALA A 143 0.69 0.32 14.12
N GLY A 144 0.18 0.00 12.91
CA GLY A 144 0.66 -1.12 12.10
C GLY A 144 1.90 -0.83 11.26
N ASP A 145 2.26 0.45 11.06
CA ASP A 145 3.43 0.85 10.25
C ASP A 145 4.66 1.08 11.15
N THR A 146 5.20 0.00 11.70
CA THR A 146 6.32 0.04 12.65
C THR A 146 7.65 0.51 12.05
N ILE A 147 7.78 0.50 10.71
CA ILE A 147 9.01 0.86 9.99
C ILE A 147 8.87 2.13 9.16
N ASN A 148 7.80 2.89 9.35
CA ASN A 148 7.49 4.13 8.61
C ASN A 148 7.46 3.96 7.08
N GLN A 149 7.09 2.79 6.61
CA GLN A 149 7.14 2.42 5.19
C GLN A 149 6.13 3.21 4.35
N TYR A 150 4.98 3.57 4.94
CA TYR A 150 3.84 4.16 4.23
C TYR A 150 3.75 5.68 4.35
N LEU A 151 4.43 6.28 5.33
CA LEU A 151 4.52 7.74 5.41
C LEU A 151 5.35 8.26 4.24
N SER A 152 4.70 8.96 3.32
CA SER A 152 5.35 9.45 2.10
C SER A 152 4.62 10.65 1.50
N ILE A 153 5.39 11.46 0.79
CA ILE A 153 4.87 12.41 -0.20
C ILE A 153 4.88 11.73 -1.55
N LEU A 154 3.78 11.83 -2.26
CA LEU A 154 3.58 11.31 -3.60
C LEU A 154 3.20 12.45 -4.52
N ALA A 155 3.70 12.44 -5.74
CA ALA A 155 3.32 13.39 -6.78
C ALA A 155 3.23 12.67 -8.12
N HIS A 156 2.24 12.98 -8.93
CA HIS A 156 1.98 12.34 -10.22
C HIS A 156 1.88 13.42 -11.31
N ASP A 157 2.59 13.24 -12.41
CA ASP A 157 2.62 14.21 -13.53
C ASP A 157 1.76 13.80 -14.73
N GLY A 158 1.01 12.69 -14.57
CA GLY A 158 0.19 12.09 -15.63
C GLY A 158 0.78 10.80 -16.18
N ASP A 159 2.11 10.63 -16.10
CA ASP A 159 2.80 9.42 -16.57
C ASP A 159 3.52 8.71 -15.43
N ASP A 160 4.27 9.47 -14.62
CA ASP A 160 5.13 8.93 -13.57
C ASP A 160 4.71 9.34 -12.15
N LEU A 161 4.91 8.41 -11.22
CA LEU A 161 4.72 8.63 -9.79
C LEU A 161 6.08 8.89 -9.11
N THR A 162 6.25 10.10 -8.60
CA THR A 162 7.38 10.45 -7.72
C THR A 162 7.01 10.15 -6.27
N ARG A 163 7.87 9.43 -5.54
CA ARG A 163 7.70 9.12 -4.12
C ARG A 163 8.90 9.63 -3.31
N VAL A 164 8.60 10.34 -2.23
CA VAL A 164 9.57 10.73 -1.20
C VAL A 164 9.11 10.14 0.13
N GLY A 165 9.84 9.16 0.64
CA GLY A 165 9.57 8.53 1.94
C GLY A 165 10.30 9.20 3.08
N THR A 166 10.01 8.80 4.31
CA THR A 166 10.70 9.28 5.52
C THR A 166 12.16 8.84 5.60
N ASP A 167 12.51 7.76 4.90
CA ASP A 167 13.86 7.20 4.78
C ASP A 167 14.89 8.23 4.26
N VAL A 168 14.47 9.12 3.35
CA VAL A 168 15.34 10.17 2.77
C VAL A 168 15.87 11.15 3.84
N PHE A 169 15.16 11.31 4.96
CA PHE A 169 15.48 12.25 6.04
C PHE A 169 16.23 11.62 7.22
N VAL A 170 16.69 10.37 7.06
CA VAL A 170 17.45 9.63 8.09
C VAL A 170 18.69 9.06 7.43
N ASP A 171 19.83 9.10 8.14
CA ASP A 171 21.07 8.46 7.66
C ASP A 171 20.86 6.94 7.49
N SER A 172 21.24 6.41 6.35
CA SER A 172 21.19 4.99 6.06
C SER A 172 22.60 4.46 5.74
N SER A 173 23.01 3.39 6.45
CA SER A 173 24.25 2.67 6.14
C SER A 173 24.09 1.67 4.99
N GLY A 174 22.85 1.41 4.55
CA GLY A 174 22.56 0.42 3.53
C GLY A 174 22.83 -1.02 3.97
N PHE A 175 22.45 -1.99 3.12
CA PHE A 175 22.80 -3.39 3.34
C PHE A 175 24.12 -3.69 2.63
N PHE A 176 25.18 -4.04 3.40
CA PHE A 176 26.57 -4.14 2.91
C PHE A 176 27.06 -2.90 2.15
N GLY A 177 26.63 -1.69 2.56
CA GLY A 177 27.01 -0.43 1.91
C GLY A 177 26.26 -0.11 0.61
N LEU A 178 25.41 -1.00 0.13
CA LEU A 178 24.52 -0.74 -1.01
C LEU A 178 23.29 0.05 -0.52
N GLY A 179 23.02 1.21 -1.16
CA GLY A 179 21.91 2.09 -0.77
C GLY A 179 22.20 2.98 0.43
N SER A 180 23.48 3.19 0.80
CA SER A 180 23.85 4.16 1.82
C SER A 180 23.59 5.59 1.34
N HIS A 181 22.99 6.43 2.20
CA HIS A 181 22.79 7.85 1.93
C HIS A 181 22.82 8.65 3.24
N LYS A 182 23.12 9.93 3.12
CA LYS A 182 23.00 10.88 4.24
C LYS A 182 21.64 11.55 4.24
N ALA A 183 21.11 11.80 5.42
CA ALA A 183 19.88 12.54 5.61
C ALA A 183 19.95 13.93 4.98
N VAL A 184 18.88 14.32 4.30
CA VAL A 184 18.70 15.70 3.80
C VAL A 184 17.66 16.44 4.65
N ALA A 185 17.78 17.75 4.73
CA ALA A 185 16.81 18.57 5.48
C ALA A 185 15.50 18.77 4.68
N GLU A 186 15.60 18.85 3.37
CA GLU A 186 14.50 19.04 2.43
C GLU A 186 14.78 18.26 1.15
N GLN A 187 13.75 17.69 0.53
CA GLN A 187 13.82 17.01 -0.75
C GLN A 187 12.93 17.73 -1.77
N PRO A 188 13.51 18.53 -2.66
CA PRO A 188 12.77 19.17 -3.74
C PRO A 188 12.56 18.21 -4.90
N ALA A 189 11.45 18.36 -5.62
CA ALA A 189 11.20 17.77 -6.93
C ALA A 189 10.43 18.75 -7.79
N ALA A 190 10.81 18.84 -9.07
CA ALA A 190 10.22 19.76 -10.04
C ALA A 190 9.84 18.99 -11.30
N ALA A 191 8.72 19.38 -11.92
CA ALA A 191 8.26 18.88 -13.19
C ALA A 191 8.09 20.07 -14.16
N VAL A 192 8.68 19.93 -15.35
CA VAL A 192 8.66 20.95 -16.41
C VAL A 192 8.10 20.34 -17.69
N GLY A 193 7.19 21.07 -18.36
CA GLY A 193 6.46 20.59 -19.52
C GLY A 193 5.23 19.77 -19.16
N LYS A 194 5.36 18.83 -18.23
CA LYS A 194 4.25 18.07 -17.64
C LYS A 194 4.19 18.35 -16.14
N PRO A 195 3.41 19.34 -15.68
CA PRO A 195 3.33 19.67 -14.26
C PRO A 195 2.62 18.56 -13.49
N HIS A 196 2.97 18.37 -12.22
CA HIS A 196 2.27 17.45 -11.36
C HIS A 196 0.76 17.75 -11.37
N GLN A 197 -0.04 16.75 -11.57
CA GLN A 197 -1.50 16.86 -11.52
C GLN A 197 -1.97 16.97 -10.08
N TRP A 198 -1.30 16.24 -9.20
CA TRP A 198 -1.55 16.26 -7.77
C TRP A 198 -0.28 15.99 -6.96
N VAL A 199 -0.30 16.47 -5.72
CA VAL A 199 0.71 16.15 -4.69
C VAL A 199 -0.04 15.68 -3.45
N ALA A 200 0.38 14.56 -2.87
CA ALA A 200 -0.29 13.94 -1.74
C ALA A 200 0.67 13.67 -0.59
N SER A 201 0.15 13.76 0.63
CA SER A 201 0.73 13.15 1.83
C SER A 201 -0.11 11.95 2.23
N GLY A 202 0.51 10.85 2.64
CA GLY A 202 -0.24 9.66 3.02
C GLY A 202 0.48 8.81 4.06
N ASN A 203 -0.33 8.09 4.84
CA ASN A 203 0.12 6.98 5.67
C ASN A 203 -0.39 5.65 5.11
N GLN A 204 -0.40 4.59 5.89
CA GLN A 204 -0.83 3.26 5.46
C GLN A 204 -2.27 3.24 4.89
N PHE A 205 -3.24 3.88 5.55
CA PHE A 205 -4.67 3.76 5.26
C PHE A 205 -5.33 5.03 4.74
N PHE A 206 -4.69 6.19 4.92
CA PHE A 206 -5.29 7.49 4.64
C PHE A 206 -4.38 8.33 3.75
N ALA A 207 -4.99 9.21 2.97
CA ALA A 207 -4.28 10.19 2.16
C ALA A 207 -4.93 11.56 2.22
N SER A 208 -4.08 12.61 2.08
CA SER A 208 -4.49 13.96 1.72
C SER A 208 -3.89 14.28 0.36
N ILE A 209 -4.73 14.68 -0.61
CA ILE A 209 -4.33 14.91 -2.00
C ILE A 209 -4.69 16.33 -2.40
N VAL A 210 -3.69 17.13 -2.72
CA VAL A 210 -3.87 18.45 -3.35
C VAL A 210 -3.88 18.24 -4.85
N HIS A 211 -5.05 18.23 -5.45
CA HIS A 211 -5.26 18.16 -6.88
C HIS A 211 -5.62 19.53 -7.43
N VAL A 212 -4.85 20.04 -8.38
CA VAL A 212 -5.08 21.33 -9.02
C VAL A 212 -5.72 21.11 -10.38
N ASP A 213 -6.75 21.87 -10.70
CA ASP A 213 -7.48 21.76 -11.96
C ASP A 213 -6.57 22.05 -13.16
N ALA A 214 -6.82 21.39 -14.28
CA ALA A 214 -6.02 21.57 -15.51
C ALA A 214 -5.94 23.04 -15.95
N ALA A 215 -6.99 23.83 -15.80
CA ALA A 215 -7.01 25.25 -16.13
C ALA A 215 -6.11 26.11 -15.22
N SER A 216 -5.84 25.66 -14.01
CA SER A 216 -4.95 26.31 -13.04
C SER A 216 -3.52 25.76 -13.04
N ARG A 217 -3.26 24.71 -13.83
CA ARG A 217 -1.91 24.16 -14.02
C ARG A 217 -1.28 24.82 -15.25
N GLY A 218 -0.13 25.47 -15.09
CA GLY A 218 0.68 25.93 -16.21
C GLY A 218 1.60 24.83 -16.73
N THR A 219 2.83 25.18 -17.09
CA THR A 219 3.81 24.25 -17.65
C THR A 219 4.82 23.74 -16.62
N ARG A 220 4.78 24.26 -15.39
CA ARG A 220 5.74 23.91 -14.33
C ARG A 220 5.05 23.74 -13.01
N SER A 221 5.49 22.76 -12.27
CA SER A 221 5.19 22.56 -10.84
C SER A 221 6.44 22.17 -10.07
N GLU A 222 6.42 22.40 -8.78
CA GLU A 222 7.50 22.04 -7.87
C GLU A 222 6.90 21.66 -6.52
N PHE A 223 7.47 20.68 -5.83
CA PHE A 223 7.19 20.46 -4.42
C PHE A 223 8.49 20.31 -3.62
N ILE A 224 8.42 20.62 -2.35
CA ILE A 224 9.51 20.46 -1.40
C ILE A 224 8.97 19.66 -0.23
N ALA A 225 9.45 18.41 -0.11
CA ALA A 225 9.13 17.55 1.01
C ALA A 225 10.09 17.81 2.17
N ARG A 226 9.57 17.81 3.40
CA ARG A 226 10.36 17.99 4.61
C ARG A 226 9.80 17.17 5.78
N PRO A 227 10.66 16.73 6.73
CA PRO A 227 10.21 16.05 7.93
C PRO A 227 9.50 17.05 8.87
N VAL A 228 8.51 16.55 9.59
CA VAL A 228 7.76 17.30 10.62
C VAL A 228 7.88 16.55 11.94
N GLU A 229 8.30 17.24 12.98
CA GLU A 229 8.27 16.71 14.35
C GLU A 229 6.87 16.90 14.92
N LEU A 230 6.14 15.78 15.10
CA LEU A 230 4.81 15.80 15.71
C LEU A 230 4.88 15.73 17.23
N THR A 231 5.82 14.93 17.73
CA THR A 231 6.21 14.82 19.13
C THR A 231 7.73 14.59 19.20
N LYS A 232 8.32 14.55 20.41
CA LYS A 232 9.75 14.24 20.59
C LYS A 232 10.16 12.88 20.01
N GLU A 233 9.22 11.95 19.89
CA GLU A 233 9.47 10.57 19.45
C GLU A 233 8.86 10.26 18.07
N THR A 234 7.90 11.09 17.60
CA THR A 234 7.15 10.81 16.37
C THR A 234 7.42 11.88 15.32
N ARG A 235 7.91 11.43 14.18
CA ARG A 235 8.11 12.26 12.99
C ARG A 235 7.12 11.88 11.90
N SER A 236 6.75 12.85 11.08
CA SER A 236 5.97 12.68 9.87
C SER A 236 6.64 13.39 8.70
N ILE A 237 5.95 13.50 7.59
CA ILE A 237 6.42 14.17 6.38
C ILE A 237 5.30 15.02 5.81
N GLN A 238 5.64 16.23 5.37
CA GLN A 238 4.75 17.12 4.62
C GLN A 238 5.47 17.70 3.42
N ALA A 239 4.72 18.26 2.47
CA ALA A 239 5.28 19.01 1.37
C ALA A 239 4.60 20.38 1.23
N PHE A 240 5.34 21.32 0.67
CA PHE A 240 4.80 22.51 0.05
C PHE A 240 4.87 22.33 -1.46
N ALA A 241 3.75 22.47 -2.13
CA ALA A 241 3.62 22.32 -3.58
C ALA A 241 3.23 23.65 -4.24
N TYR A 242 3.83 23.90 -5.40
CA TYR A 242 3.61 25.08 -6.22
C TYR A 242 3.25 24.68 -7.64
N TRP A 243 2.28 25.35 -8.20
CA TRP A 243 1.93 25.29 -9.62
C TRP A 243 2.06 26.67 -10.23
N GLU A 244 2.66 26.73 -11.43
CA GLU A 244 2.76 27.95 -12.21
C GLU A 244 1.40 28.22 -12.88
N SER A 245 0.44 28.72 -12.09
CA SER A 245 -0.89 29.03 -12.60
C SER A 245 -0.85 30.20 -13.59
N PRO A 246 -1.74 30.20 -14.60
CA PRO A 246 -1.85 31.31 -15.55
C PRO A 246 -2.10 32.65 -14.85
N VAL A 247 -1.46 33.70 -15.37
CA VAL A 247 -1.60 35.06 -14.88
C VAL A 247 -2.72 35.75 -15.67
N ALA A 248 -3.71 36.30 -14.98
CA ALA A 248 -4.80 37.06 -15.62
C ALA A 248 -4.34 38.43 -16.11
N ALA A 249 -5.19 39.13 -16.89
CA ALA A 249 -4.89 40.44 -17.45
C ALA A 249 -4.65 41.55 -16.38
N ASP A 250 -5.24 41.40 -15.20
CA ASP A 250 -5.03 42.26 -14.02
C ASP A 250 -3.81 41.83 -13.18
N ALA A 251 -2.97 40.96 -13.71
CA ALA A 251 -1.84 40.36 -13.06
C ALA A 251 -2.19 39.48 -11.84
N SER A 252 -3.46 39.16 -11.59
CA SER A 252 -3.87 38.21 -10.55
C SER A 252 -3.58 36.76 -10.98
N ILE A 253 -3.37 35.90 -9.99
CA ILE A 253 -3.18 34.45 -10.16
C ILE A 253 -4.32 33.74 -9.44
N LEU A 254 -5.03 32.85 -10.15
CA LEU A 254 -6.08 32.00 -9.59
C LEU A 254 -5.64 30.54 -9.66
N THR A 255 -5.61 29.89 -8.51
CA THR A 255 -5.35 28.45 -8.39
C THR A 255 -6.58 27.77 -7.80
N GLU A 256 -7.19 26.89 -8.55
CA GLU A 256 -8.38 26.13 -8.15
C GLU A 256 -8.08 24.63 -8.14
N GLY A 257 -8.79 23.91 -7.27
CA GLY A 257 -8.60 22.48 -7.17
C GLY A 257 -9.46 21.83 -6.10
N ASN A 258 -9.20 20.55 -5.88
CA ASN A 258 -9.82 19.76 -4.84
C ASN A 258 -8.75 19.30 -3.85
N PHE A 259 -9.09 19.33 -2.57
CA PHE A 259 -8.29 18.75 -1.50
C PHE A 259 -9.04 17.56 -0.92
N PHE A 260 -8.63 16.37 -1.31
CA PHE A 260 -9.16 15.13 -0.76
C PHE A 260 -8.46 14.83 0.58
N VAL A 261 -9.22 14.48 1.61
CA VAL A 261 -8.70 14.01 2.90
C VAL A 261 -9.55 12.84 3.36
N GLY A 262 -9.07 11.63 3.17
CA GLY A 262 -9.93 10.48 3.42
C GLY A 262 -9.22 9.13 3.39
N PRO A 263 -10.02 8.05 3.52
CA PRO A 263 -9.54 6.69 3.46
C PRO A 263 -9.10 6.31 2.04
N LYS A 264 -8.04 5.50 1.94
CA LYS A 264 -7.55 4.93 0.69
C LYS A 264 -8.41 3.73 0.24
N GLU A 265 -9.73 3.90 0.20
CA GLU A 265 -10.64 2.88 -0.35
C GLU A 265 -10.42 2.74 -1.85
N TYR A 266 -10.14 1.52 -2.33
CA TYR A 266 -9.81 1.29 -3.74
C TYR A 266 -10.91 1.80 -4.69
N ALA A 267 -12.16 1.48 -4.40
CA ALA A 267 -13.30 1.92 -5.21
C ALA A 267 -13.40 3.46 -5.29
N ARG A 268 -13.13 4.15 -4.17
CA ARG A 268 -13.18 5.60 -4.05
C ARG A 268 -12.04 6.28 -4.80
N VAL A 269 -10.78 5.92 -4.48
CA VAL A 269 -9.62 6.59 -5.09
C VAL A 269 -9.47 6.26 -6.58
N SER A 270 -10.01 5.13 -7.04
CA SER A 270 -10.04 4.80 -8.48
C SER A 270 -11.08 5.61 -9.27
N ALA A 271 -12.09 6.17 -8.60
CA ALA A 271 -13.06 7.06 -9.20
C ALA A 271 -12.58 8.53 -9.25
N LEU A 272 -11.52 8.88 -8.51
CA LEU A 272 -10.91 10.21 -8.57
C LEU A 272 -10.16 10.40 -9.91
N ALA A 273 -10.11 11.66 -10.35
CA ALA A 273 -9.47 12.02 -11.62
C ALA A 273 -7.94 11.84 -11.59
N ASP A 274 -7.32 11.88 -12.77
CA ASP A 274 -5.87 12.06 -12.95
C ASP A 274 -5.00 11.02 -12.24
N GLY A 275 -5.41 9.73 -12.23
CA GLY A 275 -4.58 8.64 -11.71
C GLY A 275 -4.36 8.67 -10.19
N GLN A 276 -5.24 9.33 -9.42
CA GLN A 276 -5.12 9.40 -7.95
C GLN A 276 -5.14 8.04 -7.26
N VAL A 277 -5.57 6.98 -7.95
CA VAL A 277 -5.46 5.58 -7.49
C VAL A 277 -4.02 5.18 -7.15
N ASP A 278 -3.01 5.85 -7.71
CA ASP A 278 -1.61 5.54 -7.46
C ASP A 278 -1.13 5.96 -6.06
N VAL A 279 -1.97 6.69 -5.31
CA VAL A 279 -1.76 6.94 -3.87
C VAL A 279 -1.75 5.64 -3.05
N LEU A 280 -2.32 4.55 -3.59
CA LEU A 280 -2.28 3.21 -2.99
C LEU A 280 -0.89 2.54 -3.09
N GLN A 281 0.02 3.09 -3.88
CA GLN A 281 1.41 2.63 -4.03
C GLN A 281 1.56 1.14 -4.41
N PHE A 282 0.65 0.59 -5.23
CA PHE A 282 0.71 -0.82 -5.65
C PHE A 282 1.86 -1.16 -6.61
N SER A 283 2.59 -0.16 -7.10
CA SER A 283 3.39 -0.31 -8.31
C SER A 283 4.77 -0.93 -8.12
N LYS A 284 5.36 -0.96 -6.91
CA LYS A 284 6.78 -1.38 -6.78
C LYS A 284 7.07 -2.19 -5.52
N ILE A 285 6.91 -3.51 -5.60
CA ILE A 285 7.58 -4.43 -4.69
C ILE A 285 8.92 -4.81 -5.33
N LEU A 286 10.03 -4.73 -4.56
CA LEU A 286 11.39 -5.00 -5.03
C LEU A 286 11.91 -4.06 -6.16
N GLY A 287 11.32 -2.88 -6.34
CA GLY A 287 11.85 -1.83 -7.22
C GLY A 287 11.70 -2.06 -8.73
N PHE A 288 11.62 -3.30 -9.21
CA PHE A 288 11.60 -3.65 -10.63
C PHE A 288 10.44 -4.57 -11.06
N ILE A 289 9.74 -5.23 -10.12
CA ILE A 289 8.58 -6.09 -10.43
C ILE A 289 7.31 -5.38 -9.98
N SER A 290 6.41 -5.10 -10.92
CA SER A 290 5.09 -4.51 -10.65
C SER A 290 4.03 -5.61 -10.53
N PHE A 291 3.46 -5.77 -9.34
CA PHE A 291 2.28 -6.60 -9.10
C PHE A 291 0.98 -5.77 -9.05
N GLY A 292 1.04 -4.50 -9.44
CA GLY A 292 -0.08 -3.56 -9.34
C GLY A 292 -1.35 -4.04 -10.05
N ALA A 293 -1.24 -4.62 -11.25
CA ALA A 293 -2.38 -5.16 -11.97
C ALA A 293 -3.03 -6.34 -11.23
N ILE A 294 -2.21 -7.23 -10.67
CA ILE A 294 -2.69 -8.38 -9.88
C ILE A 294 -3.33 -7.89 -8.59
N CYS A 295 -2.73 -6.92 -7.91
CA CYS A 295 -3.27 -6.31 -6.70
C CYS A 295 -4.65 -5.67 -6.97
N LYS A 296 -4.77 -4.86 -8.03
CA LYS A 296 -6.03 -4.23 -8.44
C LYS A 296 -7.11 -5.29 -8.75
N LEU A 297 -6.74 -6.35 -9.47
CA LEU A 297 -7.65 -7.46 -9.77
C LEU A 297 -8.12 -8.18 -8.49
N LEU A 298 -7.19 -8.50 -7.59
CA LEU A 298 -7.52 -9.20 -6.33
C LEU A 298 -8.40 -8.35 -5.42
N LEU A 299 -8.15 -7.02 -5.34
CA LEU A 299 -9.01 -6.10 -4.59
C LEU A 299 -10.40 -5.97 -5.21
N ALA A 300 -10.49 -5.86 -6.53
CA ALA A 300 -11.78 -5.82 -7.22
C ALA A 300 -12.58 -7.12 -6.97
N CYS A 301 -11.92 -8.28 -7.04
CA CYS A 301 -12.54 -9.56 -6.70
C CYS A 301 -12.96 -9.62 -5.23
N LEU A 302 -12.12 -9.18 -4.29
CA LEU A 302 -12.42 -9.16 -2.86
C LEU A 302 -13.61 -8.26 -2.56
N GLY A 303 -13.64 -7.04 -3.10
CA GLY A 303 -14.77 -6.12 -2.98
C GLY A 303 -16.05 -6.66 -3.58
N GLY A 304 -15.97 -7.31 -4.76
CA GLY A 304 -17.12 -7.95 -5.41
C GLY A 304 -17.70 -9.11 -4.57
N VAL A 305 -16.83 -9.96 -4.01
CA VAL A 305 -17.23 -11.05 -3.09
C VAL A 305 -17.88 -10.47 -1.84
N HIS A 306 -17.28 -9.44 -1.23
CA HIS A 306 -17.85 -8.79 -0.05
C HIS A 306 -19.21 -8.16 -0.34
N SER A 307 -19.37 -7.46 -1.47
CA SER A 307 -20.65 -6.86 -1.88
C SER A 307 -21.74 -7.93 -2.05
N LEU A 308 -21.39 -9.09 -2.64
CA LEU A 308 -22.33 -10.21 -2.75
C LEU A 308 -22.71 -10.78 -1.37
N LEU A 309 -21.76 -10.89 -0.46
CA LEU A 309 -21.99 -11.38 0.90
C LEU A 309 -22.86 -10.42 1.72
N THR A 310 -22.68 -9.11 1.60
CA THR A 310 -23.52 -8.11 2.27
C THR A 310 -24.95 -8.17 1.79
N TRP A 311 -25.17 -8.41 0.49
CA TRP A 311 -26.51 -8.62 -0.07
C TRP A 311 -27.22 -9.86 0.50
N THR A 312 -26.46 -10.93 0.86
CA THR A 312 -27.00 -12.19 1.38
C THR A 312 -27.15 -12.26 2.91
N GLY A 313 -26.72 -11.26 3.66
CA GLY A 313 -26.88 -11.29 5.12
C GLY A 313 -25.81 -10.59 5.95
N GLY A 314 -24.95 -9.75 5.37
CA GLY A 314 -24.01 -8.90 6.12
C GLY A 314 -22.81 -9.64 6.71
N TRP A 315 -22.20 -10.52 5.95
CA TRP A 315 -21.01 -11.28 6.36
C TRP A 315 -19.75 -10.40 6.43
N SER A 316 -18.84 -10.73 7.36
CA SER A 316 -17.61 -9.97 7.53
C SER A 316 -16.61 -10.14 6.39
N TRP A 317 -15.67 -9.20 6.27
CA TRP A 317 -14.55 -9.24 5.33
C TRP A 317 -13.70 -10.52 5.45
N GLY A 318 -13.62 -11.13 6.64
CA GLY A 318 -12.95 -12.41 6.84
C GLY A 318 -13.52 -13.53 5.98
N TRP A 319 -14.85 -13.61 5.85
CA TRP A 319 -15.49 -14.57 4.93
C TRP A 319 -15.21 -14.24 3.47
N ALA A 320 -15.13 -12.96 3.11
CA ALA A 320 -14.75 -12.57 1.75
C ALA A 320 -13.33 -13.06 1.41
N ILE A 321 -12.38 -12.99 2.35
CA ILE A 321 -11.02 -13.53 2.19
C ILE A 321 -11.05 -15.05 2.02
N VAL A 322 -11.82 -15.77 2.85
CA VAL A 322 -11.96 -17.24 2.75
C VAL A 322 -12.52 -17.62 1.39
N ILE A 323 -13.61 -16.99 0.93
CA ILE A 323 -14.23 -17.28 -0.36
C ILE A 323 -13.30 -16.93 -1.52
N LEU A 324 -12.64 -15.77 -1.48
CA LEU A 324 -11.63 -15.40 -2.48
C LEU A 324 -10.52 -16.45 -2.56
N THR A 325 -10.06 -16.97 -1.42
CA THR A 325 -9.05 -18.04 -1.38
C THR A 325 -9.56 -19.31 -2.06
N VAL A 326 -10.80 -19.69 -1.80
CA VAL A 326 -11.45 -20.85 -2.46
C VAL A 326 -11.55 -20.63 -3.96
N LEU A 327 -11.96 -19.44 -4.41
CA LEU A 327 -12.07 -19.11 -5.85
C LEU A 327 -10.70 -19.18 -6.54
N ILE A 328 -9.66 -18.60 -5.95
CA ILE A 328 -8.28 -18.69 -6.45
C ILE A 328 -7.83 -20.16 -6.50
N LYS A 329 -8.16 -20.95 -5.48
CA LYS A 329 -7.82 -22.37 -5.42
C LYS A 329 -8.53 -23.17 -6.51
N ILE A 330 -9.83 -22.93 -6.76
CA ILE A 330 -10.58 -23.57 -7.83
C ILE A 330 -9.95 -23.22 -9.19
N LEU A 331 -9.62 -21.97 -9.43
CA LEU A 331 -8.98 -21.52 -10.67
C LEU A 331 -7.62 -22.20 -10.90
N THR A 332 -6.82 -22.32 -9.84
CA THR A 332 -5.48 -22.93 -9.91
C THR A 332 -5.49 -24.46 -9.75
N TRP A 333 -6.65 -25.07 -9.41
CA TRP A 333 -6.78 -26.50 -9.15
C TRP A 333 -6.25 -27.41 -10.26
N PRO A 334 -6.62 -27.25 -11.55
CA PRO A 334 -6.16 -28.15 -12.60
C PRO A 334 -4.64 -28.14 -12.73
N LEU A 335 -4.03 -26.98 -12.56
CA LEU A 335 -2.58 -26.81 -12.65
C LEU A 335 -1.87 -27.43 -11.44
N THR A 336 -2.34 -27.15 -10.23
CA THR A 336 -1.76 -27.72 -9.00
C THR A 336 -2.01 -29.22 -8.89
N ALA A 337 -3.12 -29.77 -9.42
CA ALA A 337 -3.35 -31.20 -9.51
C ALA A 337 -2.40 -31.89 -10.50
N ALA A 338 -2.13 -31.29 -11.66
CA ALA A 338 -1.13 -31.81 -12.60
C ALA A 338 0.28 -31.85 -11.98
N GLN A 339 0.64 -30.82 -11.19
CA GLN A 339 1.90 -30.76 -10.45
C GLN A 339 1.99 -31.87 -9.39
N GLN A 340 0.95 -32.07 -8.57
CA GLN A 340 0.91 -33.13 -7.56
C GLN A 340 1.06 -34.50 -8.21
N ARG A 341 0.38 -34.76 -9.32
CA ARG A 341 0.54 -36.03 -10.08
C ARG A 341 1.96 -36.22 -10.59
N SER A 342 2.61 -35.15 -11.08
CA SER A 342 4.00 -35.18 -11.51
C SER A 342 4.95 -35.45 -10.34
N ALA A 343 4.73 -34.83 -9.17
CA ALA A 343 5.51 -35.09 -7.96
C ALA A 343 5.36 -36.55 -7.47
N LEU A 344 4.14 -37.08 -7.49
CA LEU A 344 3.86 -38.47 -7.14
C LEU A 344 4.54 -39.46 -8.13
N LYS A 345 4.52 -39.18 -9.45
CA LYS A 345 5.27 -39.95 -10.42
C LYS A 345 6.77 -39.93 -10.13
N MET A 346 7.31 -38.75 -9.84
CA MET A 346 8.75 -38.62 -9.51
C MET A 346 9.12 -39.39 -8.24
N GLN A 347 8.20 -39.53 -7.27
CA GLN A 347 8.42 -40.36 -6.07
C GLN A 347 8.65 -41.84 -6.38
N GLN A 348 8.04 -42.38 -7.42
CA GLN A 348 8.24 -43.78 -7.84
C GLN A 348 9.66 -44.03 -8.37
N PHE A 349 10.31 -42.98 -8.88
CA PHE A 349 11.70 -43.04 -9.36
C PHE A 349 12.75 -42.65 -8.32
N ALA A 350 12.35 -42.43 -7.05
CA ALA A 350 13.27 -42.04 -5.99
C ALA A 350 14.41 -43.07 -5.77
N GLY A 351 14.11 -44.36 -5.91
CA GLY A 351 15.11 -45.43 -5.83
C GLY A 351 16.19 -45.33 -6.93
N PRO A 352 15.81 -45.40 -8.22
CA PRO A 352 16.75 -45.21 -9.33
C PRO A 352 17.54 -43.91 -9.28
N MET A 353 16.91 -42.83 -8.86
CA MET A 353 17.56 -41.51 -8.67
C MET A 353 18.63 -41.54 -7.58
N LYS A 354 18.37 -42.24 -6.47
CA LYS A 354 19.33 -42.42 -5.38
C LYS A 354 20.54 -43.25 -5.84
N GLU A 355 20.31 -44.35 -6.57
CA GLU A 355 21.39 -45.16 -7.14
C GLU A 355 22.27 -44.34 -8.10
N LEU A 356 21.68 -43.51 -8.97
CA LEU A 356 22.44 -42.62 -9.85
C LEU A 356 23.31 -41.62 -9.07
N ARG A 357 22.76 -41.01 -8.00
CA ARG A 357 23.50 -40.08 -7.13
C ARG A 357 24.69 -40.78 -6.44
N GLU A 358 24.49 -41.97 -5.92
CA GLU A 358 25.55 -42.74 -5.29
C GLU A 358 26.63 -43.18 -6.30
N LYS A 359 26.21 -43.60 -7.50
CA LYS A 359 27.11 -44.08 -8.55
C LYS A 359 28.01 -42.98 -9.15
N TYR A 360 27.48 -41.75 -9.24
CA TYR A 360 28.19 -40.63 -9.87
C TYR A 360 28.47 -39.49 -8.88
N LYS A 361 28.63 -39.80 -7.59
CA LYS A 361 28.84 -38.85 -6.51
C LYS A 361 29.99 -37.88 -6.77
N ASP A 362 31.08 -38.37 -7.39
CA ASP A 362 32.29 -37.60 -7.66
C ASP A 362 32.32 -36.97 -9.06
N ASN A 363 31.23 -37.09 -9.84
CA ASN A 363 31.16 -36.56 -11.19
C ASN A 363 29.76 -35.91 -11.45
N SER A 364 29.65 -34.64 -11.07
CA SER A 364 28.39 -33.87 -11.16
C SER A 364 27.88 -33.72 -12.60
N GLU A 365 28.78 -33.62 -13.60
CA GLU A 365 28.40 -33.49 -15.00
C GLU A 365 27.73 -34.77 -15.51
N LYS A 366 28.33 -35.93 -15.21
CA LYS A 366 27.80 -37.22 -15.59
C LYS A 366 26.51 -37.55 -14.85
N LEU A 367 26.42 -37.17 -13.57
CA LEU A 367 25.20 -37.31 -12.78
C LEU A 367 24.05 -36.50 -13.42
N ASN A 368 24.27 -35.25 -13.74
CA ASN A 368 23.25 -34.38 -14.37
C ASN A 368 22.80 -34.94 -15.73
N LYS A 369 23.72 -35.46 -16.53
CA LYS A 369 23.42 -36.05 -17.83
C LYS A 369 22.56 -37.31 -17.71
N GLU A 370 22.91 -38.22 -16.79
CA GLU A 370 22.14 -39.46 -16.59
C GLU A 370 20.80 -39.22 -15.89
N MET A 371 20.72 -38.23 -14.97
CA MET A 371 19.47 -37.77 -14.39
C MET A 371 18.53 -37.17 -15.45
N MET A 372 19.07 -36.37 -16.37
CA MET A 372 18.27 -35.76 -17.45
C MET A 372 17.76 -36.84 -18.43
N LYS A 373 18.55 -37.88 -18.74
CA LYS A 373 18.11 -39.03 -19.53
C LYS A 373 16.97 -39.78 -18.84
N LEU A 374 17.10 -40.05 -17.52
CA LEU A 374 16.04 -40.70 -16.74
C LEU A 374 14.73 -39.89 -16.83
N TYR A 375 14.81 -38.58 -16.70
CA TYR A 375 13.62 -37.69 -16.83
C TYR A 375 13.01 -37.74 -18.23
N GLN A 376 13.84 -37.76 -19.30
CA GLN A 376 13.36 -37.81 -20.68
C GLN A 376 12.74 -39.18 -21.02
N GLU A 377 13.37 -40.28 -20.63
CA GLU A 377 12.88 -41.64 -20.89
C GLU A 377 11.51 -41.88 -20.25
N HIS A 378 11.29 -41.34 -19.05
CA HIS A 378 10.05 -41.54 -18.31
C HIS A 378 9.07 -40.35 -18.43
N LYS A 379 9.35 -39.40 -19.33
CA LYS A 379 8.52 -38.19 -19.55
C LYS A 379 8.20 -37.42 -18.25
N ILE A 380 9.20 -37.30 -17.36
CA ILE A 380 9.12 -36.59 -16.09
C ILE A 380 9.63 -35.16 -16.31
N ASN A 381 8.82 -34.17 -15.93
CA ASN A 381 9.25 -32.78 -15.94
C ASN A 381 9.86 -32.41 -14.56
N PRO A 382 11.20 -32.20 -14.47
CA PRO A 382 11.85 -31.86 -13.20
C PRO A 382 11.39 -30.52 -12.64
N PHE A 383 10.91 -29.59 -13.49
CA PHE A 383 10.42 -28.27 -13.07
C PHE A 383 8.98 -28.28 -12.55
N ALA A 384 8.26 -29.39 -12.71
CA ALA A 384 6.88 -29.48 -12.23
C ALA A 384 6.77 -29.28 -10.70
N GLY A 385 7.80 -29.65 -9.94
CA GLY A 385 7.82 -29.49 -8.48
C GLY A 385 7.92 -28.03 -7.99
N CYS A 386 8.55 -27.14 -8.77
CA CYS A 386 8.72 -25.72 -8.39
C CYS A 386 7.70 -24.78 -9.02
N LEU A 387 6.93 -25.23 -10.01
CA LEU A 387 5.93 -24.40 -10.71
C LEU A 387 4.89 -23.75 -9.77
N PRO A 388 4.43 -24.40 -8.66
CA PRO A 388 3.51 -23.75 -7.70
C PRO A 388 4.07 -22.44 -7.13
N ILE A 389 5.36 -22.39 -6.88
CA ILE A 389 6.02 -21.22 -6.28
C ILE A 389 5.92 -20.03 -7.23
N PHE A 390 6.14 -20.22 -8.53
CA PHE A 390 6.08 -19.15 -9.53
C PHE A 390 4.68 -18.54 -9.67
N ILE A 391 3.62 -19.31 -9.43
CA ILE A 391 2.23 -18.82 -9.44
C ILE A 391 1.88 -18.19 -8.09
N GLN A 392 2.36 -18.79 -7.01
CA GLN A 392 2.06 -18.33 -5.65
C GLN A 392 2.71 -16.99 -5.33
N ILE A 393 3.94 -16.72 -5.83
CA ILE A 393 4.67 -15.48 -5.56
C ILE A 393 3.88 -14.24 -5.98
N PRO A 394 3.39 -14.10 -7.22
CA PRO A 394 2.60 -12.95 -7.63
C PRO A 394 1.30 -12.79 -6.82
N ILE A 395 0.61 -13.89 -6.52
CA ILE A 395 -0.62 -13.86 -5.72
C ILE A 395 -0.31 -13.44 -4.29
N PHE A 396 0.74 -14.00 -3.69
CA PHE A 396 1.17 -13.66 -2.33
C PHE A 396 1.51 -12.18 -2.20
N PHE A 397 2.38 -11.65 -3.07
CA PHE A 397 2.77 -10.25 -3.01
C PHE A 397 1.63 -9.30 -3.38
N GLY A 398 0.74 -9.70 -4.29
CA GLY A 398 -0.47 -8.95 -4.61
C GLY A 398 -1.40 -8.84 -3.40
N LEU A 399 -1.67 -9.95 -2.72
CA LEU A 399 -2.50 -9.97 -1.50
C LEU A 399 -1.80 -9.30 -0.31
N TYR A 400 -0.49 -9.49 -0.15
CA TYR A 400 0.29 -8.82 0.89
C TYR A 400 0.14 -7.30 0.78
N THR A 401 0.38 -6.73 -0.40
CA THR A 401 0.23 -5.30 -0.63
C THR A 401 -1.23 -4.85 -0.44
N ALA A 402 -2.18 -5.61 -0.99
CA ALA A 402 -3.59 -5.33 -0.83
C ALA A 402 -4.00 -5.27 0.65
N PHE A 403 -3.71 -6.30 1.43
CA PHE A 403 -4.16 -6.40 2.81
C PHE A 403 -3.45 -5.42 3.75
N GLN A 404 -2.24 -4.99 3.43
CA GLN A 404 -1.54 -3.98 4.21
C GLN A 404 -2.08 -2.57 4.00
N THR A 405 -2.61 -2.24 2.82
CA THR A 405 -3.01 -0.88 2.47
C THR A 405 -4.52 -0.68 2.38
N THR A 406 -5.29 -1.75 2.41
CA THR A 406 -6.75 -1.72 2.31
C THR A 406 -7.38 -1.28 3.61
N VAL A 407 -7.94 -0.08 3.62
CA VAL A 407 -8.63 0.49 4.79
C VAL A 407 -9.90 -0.26 5.15
N GLU A 408 -10.52 -0.94 4.19
CA GLU A 408 -11.74 -1.74 4.36
C GLU A 408 -11.56 -2.95 5.29
N LEU A 409 -10.32 -3.42 5.46
CA LEU A 409 -9.99 -4.50 6.40
C LEU A 409 -9.64 -3.98 7.80
N ARG A 410 -9.41 -2.67 7.93
CA ARG A 410 -9.00 -2.04 9.17
C ARG A 410 -10.14 -2.03 10.18
N LEU A 411 -9.86 -2.50 11.40
CA LEU A 411 -10.82 -2.65 12.49
C LEU A 411 -12.00 -3.59 12.19
N GLU A 412 -11.85 -4.44 11.15
CA GLU A 412 -12.82 -5.47 10.83
C GLU A 412 -12.48 -6.76 11.57
N SER A 413 -13.48 -7.30 12.28
CA SER A 413 -13.32 -8.49 13.11
C SER A 413 -13.70 -9.77 12.36
N PHE A 414 -13.00 -10.87 12.67
CA PHE A 414 -13.33 -12.19 12.16
C PHE A 414 -12.93 -13.28 13.16
N LEU A 415 -13.87 -14.09 13.62
CA LEU A 415 -13.67 -15.09 14.68
C LEU A 415 -13.06 -14.45 15.94
N TRP A 416 -11.83 -14.82 16.32
CA TRP A 416 -11.09 -14.23 17.44
C TRP A 416 -10.23 -13.03 17.04
N ILE A 417 -10.14 -12.72 15.73
CA ILE A 417 -9.33 -11.62 15.19
C ILE A 417 -10.12 -10.33 15.39
N HIS A 418 -9.52 -9.33 16.04
CA HIS A 418 -10.16 -8.03 16.28
C HIS A 418 -9.95 -7.04 15.13
N ASP A 419 -8.87 -7.20 14.37
CA ASP A 419 -8.52 -6.34 13.24
C ASP A 419 -7.80 -7.18 12.17
N LEU A 420 -8.41 -7.32 11.00
CA LEU A 420 -7.84 -8.06 9.88
C LEU A 420 -6.60 -7.39 9.27
N ALA A 421 -6.45 -6.06 9.43
CA ALA A 421 -5.30 -5.30 8.94
C ALA A 421 -4.12 -5.26 9.92
N ALA A 422 -4.28 -5.81 11.13
CA ALA A 422 -3.25 -5.93 12.17
C ALA A 422 -2.94 -7.40 12.49
N PRO A 423 -1.86 -7.71 13.23
CA PRO A 423 -1.62 -9.05 13.76
C PRO A 423 -2.77 -9.53 14.66
N ASP A 424 -3.08 -10.83 14.65
CA ASP A 424 -4.17 -11.45 15.43
C ASP A 424 -3.81 -11.65 16.92
N THR A 425 -3.31 -10.62 17.57
CA THR A 425 -2.89 -10.67 18.98
C THR A 425 -4.08 -10.92 19.89
N VAL A 426 -4.14 -12.12 20.51
CA VAL A 426 -5.21 -12.51 21.43
C VAL A 426 -4.94 -11.99 22.83
N PHE A 427 -3.69 -12.06 23.29
CA PHE A 427 -3.22 -11.51 24.56
C PHE A 427 -1.72 -11.22 24.50
N SER A 428 -1.23 -10.42 25.45
CA SER A 428 0.20 -10.07 25.51
C SER A 428 0.81 -10.53 26.83
N ILE A 429 2.01 -11.13 26.76
CA ILE A 429 2.81 -11.52 27.93
C ILE A 429 4.10 -10.72 27.91
N ALA A 430 4.35 -9.94 28.94
CA ALA A 430 5.57 -9.10 29.06
C ALA A 430 5.83 -8.22 27.84
N GLY A 431 4.76 -7.69 27.20
CA GLY A 431 4.86 -6.85 26.01
C GLY A 431 4.99 -7.63 24.66
N PHE A 432 5.06 -8.96 24.72
CA PHE A 432 5.04 -9.81 23.53
C PHE A 432 3.62 -10.28 23.24
N GLY A 433 3.08 -9.91 22.07
CA GLY A 433 1.75 -10.30 21.62
C GLY A 433 1.72 -11.77 21.18
N ILE A 434 0.75 -12.55 21.64
CA ILE A 434 0.56 -13.94 21.21
C ILE A 434 -0.43 -13.96 20.06
N ASN A 435 0.07 -14.33 18.87
CA ASN A 435 -0.65 -14.42 17.60
C ASN A 435 -0.88 -15.89 17.24
N ILE A 436 -2.13 -16.31 17.18
CA ILE A 436 -2.51 -17.72 16.96
C ILE A 436 -2.41 -18.09 15.47
N LEU A 437 -2.83 -17.20 14.60
CA LEU A 437 -2.97 -17.49 13.17
C LEU A 437 -1.64 -17.84 12.48
N PRO A 438 -0.52 -17.15 12.72
CA PRO A 438 0.79 -17.54 12.17
C PRO A 438 1.25 -18.93 12.65
N VAL A 439 0.90 -19.31 13.88
CA VAL A 439 1.20 -20.66 14.41
C VAL A 439 0.37 -21.72 13.67
N LEU A 440 -0.94 -21.50 13.51
CA LEU A 440 -1.80 -22.39 12.71
C LEU A 440 -1.34 -22.47 11.25
N MET A 441 -0.91 -21.36 10.68
CA MET A 441 -0.34 -21.31 9.34
C MET A 441 0.92 -22.19 9.25
N GLY A 442 1.83 -22.12 10.22
CA GLY A 442 3.04 -22.95 10.27
C GLY A 442 2.72 -24.43 10.38
N ILE A 443 1.78 -24.81 11.25
CA ILE A 443 1.33 -26.20 11.43
C ILE A 443 0.71 -26.72 10.12
N THR A 444 -0.21 -25.98 9.51
CA THR A 444 -0.87 -26.38 8.26
C THR A 444 0.11 -26.43 7.10
N MET A 445 1.08 -25.52 7.05
CA MET A 445 2.16 -25.52 6.05
C MET A 445 3.03 -26.78 6.19
N TRP A 446 3.43 -27.12 7.41
CA TRP A 446 4.23 -28.32 7.66
C TRP A 446 3.48 -29.62 7.28
N ILE A 447 2.18 -29.73 7.62
CA ILE A 447 1.32 -30.85 7.22
C ILE A 447 1.23 -30.92 5.69
N SER A 448 0.97 -29.79 5.02
CA SER A 448 0.87 -29.69 3.56
C SER A 448 2.16 -30.17 2.87
N MET A 449 3.32 -29.78 3.40
CA MET A 449 4.62 -30.22 2.86
C MET A 449 4.85 -31.73 3.01
N ARG A 450 4.41 -32.33 4.12
CA ARG A 450 4.49 -33.78 4.31
C ARG A 450 3.59 -34.55 3.35
N MET A 451 2.44 -33.99 2.99
CA MET A 451 1.49 -34.63 2.06
C MET A 451 1.85 -34.45 0.58
N THR A 452 2.71 -33.49 0.27
CA THR A 452 3.23 -33.24 -1.09
C THR A 452 4.76 -33.41 -1.12
N PRO A 453 5.27 -34.62 -0.89
CA PRO A 453 6.71 -34.85 -0.84
C PRO A 453 7.36 -34.56 -2.20
N ASN A 454 8.54 -33.93 -2.18
CA ASN A 454 9.38 -33.74 -3.35
C ASN A 454 10.56 -34.72 -3.29
N PRO A 455 10.46 -35.89 -3.92
CA PRO A 455 11.49 -36.94 -3.83
C PRO A 455 12.75 -36.61 -4.61
N SER A 456 12.69 -35.67 -5.54
CA SER A 456 13.86 -35.17 -6.27
C SER A 456 14.69 -34.18 -5.44
N ALA A 457 14.14 -33.68 -4.34
CA ALA A 457 14.85 -32.77 -3.47
C ALA A 457 16.08 -33.46 -2.85
N ASP A 458 17.24 -32.86 -3.01
CA ASP A 458 18.45 -33.26 -2.30
C ASP A 458 18.35 -32.85 -0.82
N GLU A 459 19.32 -33.26 0.00
CA GLU A 459 19.33 -32.93 1.43
C GLU A 459 19.32 -31.41 1.66
N THR A 460 20.01 -30.63 0.82
CA THR A 460 20.06 -29.18 0.90
C THR A 460 18.68 -28.56 0.62
N GLN A 461 18.00 -29.03 -0.43
CA GLN A 461 16.65 -28.58 -0.77
C GLN A 461 15.64 -28.92 0.32
N LYS A 462 15.74 -30.11 0.93
CA LYS A 462 14.89 -30.49 2.07
C LYS A 462 15.12 -29.57 3.27
N ILE A 463 16.39 -29.29 3.60
CA ILE A 463 16.74 -28.36 4.68
C ILE A 463 16.13 -26.99 4.40
N ILE A 464 16.29 -26.44 3.20
CA ILE A 464 15.71 -25.15 2.81
C ILE A 464 14.18 -25.17 2.96
N MET A 465 13.51 -26.22 2.50
CA MET A 465 12.05 -26.35 2.61
C MET A 465 11.59 -26.36 4.07
N TYR A 466 12.19 -27.16 4.94
CA TYR A 466 11.83 -27.22 6.36
C TYR A 466 12.18 -25.92 7.10
N THR A 467 13.31 -25.31 6.77
CA THR A 467 13.69 -24.01 7.32
C THR A 467 12.68 -22.93 6.92
N MET A 468 12.24 -22.92 5.66
CA MET A 468 11.20 -21.98 5.20
C MET A 468 9.87 -22.20 5.92
N ALA A 469 9.47 -23.46 6.19
CA ALA A 469 8.26 -23.75 6.94
C ALA A 469 8.31 -23.24 8.40
N LEU A 470 9.49 -23.07 8.96
CA LEU A 470 9.70 -22.51 10.30
C LEU A 470 9.84 -20.98 10.25
N VAL A 471 10.64 -20.46 9.33
CA VAL A 471 10.97 -19.03 9.24
C VAL A 471 9.79 -18.20 8.72
N PHE A 472 9.04 -18.72 7.76
CA PHE A 472 7.95 -17.98 7.13
C PHE A 472 6.82 -17.58 8.11
N PRO A 473 6.33 -18.45 9.00
CA PRO A 473 5.39 -18.06 10.07
C PRO A 473 5.95 -17.00 11.02
N VAL A 474 7.26 -17.03 11.30
CA VAL A 474 7.91 -16.01 12.13
C VAL A 474 7.89 -14.65 11.43
N ILE A 475 8.17 -14.61 10.13
CA ILE A 475 8.03 -13.38 9.33
C ILE A 475 6.58 -12.89 9.35
N CYS A 476 5.61 -13.79 9.16
CA CYS A 476 4.19 -13.46 9.15
C CYS A 476 3.63 -13.09 10.52
N TYR A 477 4.42 -13.27 11.60
CA TYR A 477 3.97 -13.01 12.98
C TYR A 477 3.60 -11.54 13.22
N THR A 478 4.23 -10.62 12.51
CA THR A 478 3.99 -9.18 12.60
C THR A 478 3.17 -8.62 11.43
N LEU A 479 2.75 -9.49 10.51
CA LEU A 479 1.98 -9.08 9.33
C LEU A 479 0.47 -9.12 9.61
N PRO A 480 -0.37 -8.48 8.75
CA PRO A 480 -1.82 -8.48 8.90
C PRO A 480 -2.40 -9.89 9.02
N ALA A 481 -3.36 -10.05 9.93
CA ALA A 481 -4.08 -11.32 10.15
C ALA A 481 -4.77 -11.83 8.87
N ALA A 482 -5.25 -10.93 8.02
CA ALA A 482 -5.82 -11.27 6.71
C ALA A 482 -4.89 -12.13 5.85
N LEU A 483 -3.57 -11.84 5.84
CA LEU A 483 -2.59 -12.60 5.08
C LEU A 483 -2.36 -13.99 5.67
N SER A 484 -2.22 -14.08 6.99
CA SER A 484 -2.08 -15.35 7.70
C SER A 484 -3.34 -16.21 7.58
N LEU A 485 -4.53 -15.60 7.55
CA LEU A 485 -5.81 -16.26 7.29
C LEU A 485 -5.83 -16.86 5.87
N TYR A 486 -5.50 -16.05 4.85
CA TYR A 486 -5.40 -16.51 3.48
C TYR A 486 -4.46 -17.73 3.35
N MET A 487 -3.24 -17.62 3.91
CA MET A 487 -2.24 -18.69 3.84
C MET A 487 -2.69 -19.95 4.57
N THR A 488 -3.34 -19.83 5.72
CA THR A 488 -3.88 -20.96 6.49
C THR A 488 -4.96 -21.69 5.69
N VAL A 489 -5.93 -20.95 5.15
CA VAL A 489 -7.00 -21.52 4.31
C VAL A 489 -6.41 -22.17 3.05
N GLN A 490 -5.46 -21.50 2.38
CA GLN A 490 -4.77 -22.04 1.21
C GLN A 490 -4.04 -23.36 1.52
N ASN A 491 -3.36 -23.47 2.67
CA ASN A 491 -2.72 -24.69 3.12
C ASN A 491 -3.74 -25.82 3.37
N LEU A 492 -4.86 -25.52 4.05
CA LEU A 492 -5.94 -26.47 4.29
C LEU A 492 -6.53 -27.00 2.99
N LEU A 493 -6.80 -26.13 2.02
CA LEU A 493 -7.29 -26.51 0.71
C LEU A 493 -6.24 -27.35 -0.07
N THR A 494 -4.95 -27.08 0.12
CA THR A 494 -3.87 -27.88 -0.48
C THR A 494 -3.79 -29.27 0.14
N ILE A 495 -3.97 -29.39 1.44
CA ILE A 495 -4.07 -30.67 2.17
C ILE A 495 -5.27 -31.48 1.65
N LEU A 496 -6.42 -30.82 1.50
CA LEU A 496 -7.63 -31.45 0.94
C LEU A 496 -7.38 -31.95 -0.48
N GLN A 497 -6.79 -31.10 -1.33
CA GLN A 497 -6.46 -31.44 -2.70
C GLN A 497 -5.48 -32.63 -2.76
N ALA A 498 -4.46 -32.66 -1.90
CA ALA A 498 -3.50 -33.77 -1.86
C ALA A 498 -4.17 -35.10 -1.51
N LYS A 499 -5.15 -35.10 -0.60
CA LYS A 499 -5.97 -36.29 -0.28
C LYS A 499 -6.85 -36.75 -1.45
N MET A 500 -7.36 -35.81 -2.26
CA MET A 500 -8.22 -36.11 -3.40
C MET A 500 -7.45 -36.49 -4.67
N THR A 501 -6.17 -36.16 -4.74
CA THR A 501 -5.33 -36.47 -5.92
C THR A 501 -4.84 -37.92 -5.82
N THR A 502 -5.46 -38.80 -6.58
CA THR A 502 -5.07 -40.20 -6.69
C THR A 502 -4.04 -40.40 -7.80
N ILE A 503 -3.14 -41.39 -7.61
CA ILE A 503 -2.23 -41.83 -8.68
C ILE A 503 -3.03 -42.72 -9.64
N PRO A 504 -2.94 -42.53 -10.98
CA PRO A 504 -3.44 -43.50 -11.93
C PRO A 504 -2.70 -44.82 -11.71
N THR A 505 -3.43 -45.91 -11.60
CA THR A 505 -2.92 -47.28 -11.32
C THR A 505 -2.07 -47.88 -12.44
N ASP A 506 -1.95 -47.22 -13.58
CA ASP A 506 -1.24 -47.72 -14.78
C ASP A 506 0.27 -47.44 -14.80
N VAL A 507 0.92 -47.33 -13.64
CA VAL A 507 2.36 -47.13 -13.61
C VAL A 507 3.03 -48.49 -13.49
N VAL A 508 3.62 -48.92 -14.60
CA VAL A 508 4.48 -50.08 -14.73
C VAL A 508 5.52 -50.09 -13.61
N VAL A 509 5.46 -51.10 -12.77
CA VAL A 509 6.55 -51.40 -11.82
C VAL A 509 7.80 -51.66 -12.66
N VAL A 510 8.75 -50.74 -12.62
CA VAL A 510 10.06 -50.95 -13.24
C VAL A 510 10.81 -51.99 -12.38
N GLU A 511 10.65 -53.24 -12.73
CA GLU A 511 11.53 -54.29 -12.18
C GLU A 511 12.98 -53.91 -12.45
N SER A 512 13.77 -53.82 -11.40
CA SER A 512 15.22 -53.69 -11.49
C SER A 512 15.75 -54.88 -12.31
N ARG A 513 16.25 -54.63 -13.52
CA ARG A 513 16.92 -55.70 -14.32
C ARG A 513 18.04 -56.31 -13.47
N PRO A 514 18.01 -57.64 -13.24
CA PRO A 514 19.09 -58.27 -12.52
C PRO A 514 20.39 -58.10 -13.30
N LYS A 515 21.47 -57.75 -12.62
CA LYS A 515 22.82 -57.71 -13.18
C LYS A 515 23.12 -59.09 -13.82
N LYS A 516 23.27 -59.14 -15.16
CA LYS A 516 23.92 -60.28 -15.81
C LYS A 516 25.31 -60.40 -15.22
N ALA A 517 25.53 -61.45 -14.44
CA ALA A 517 26.87 -61.90 -14.06
C ALA A 517 27.67 -62.16 -15.35
N LYS A 518 28.76 -61.42 -15.52
CA LYS A 518 29.77 -61.78 -16.51
C LYS A 518 30.50 -62.96 -15.95
N GLY A 519 30.34 -64.16 -16.62
CA GLY A 519 31.24 -65.24 -16.53
C GLY A 519 32.56 -64.96 -17.27
#